data_e55692e1a112682131048199e5938199
#
_entry.id   e55692e1a112682131048199e5938199
#
_cell.length_a   1.000
_cell.length_b   1.000
_cell.length_c   1.000
_cell.angle_alpha   90.00
_cell.angle_beta   90.00
_cell.angle_gamma   90.00
#
_symmetry.space_group_name_H-M   'P 1'
#
loop_
_entity.id
_entity.type
_entity.pdbx_description
1 polymer ?
#
loop_
_entity_poly.entity_id
_entity_poly.type
_entity_poly.pdbx_seq_one_letter_code
_entity_poly.pdbx_strand_id
1 'polypeptide(L)'
;MQRFLLAVLLFLGLGVGAHAAGQPAQGQQEQQTAEQFLASLNFQKGKITLPGGIATLELPPAFRYLAPADTARLLEQGWGNPPGAATLGMIVPAEVSPLSEEGWGVVVTYDKDGHVKDDDADSIDYAELLQEIQESIADENKARKEEGYPAMTLVGWAEKPHYDKIQHKLYWAKELRTEGAKANGLNYNIRVLGREGVLVLNAVASLGQLDQVRTEMQQVTTFTNFTAGNRYADFNAQTDKVAEYGIAALVAGGVAAKLGFFGKLLALLVAFKKLIILGAAAAASLLWKLFRREKPVPAAPAPAVSLEKDPQV
;
A
#
# COMPACT_ATOMS: atom_id res chain seq x y z
N MET A 1 8.46 7.04 18.86
CA MET A 1 7.41 6.02 18.70
C MET A 1 7.32 5.70 17.21
N GLN A 2 8.08 4.70 16.81
CA GLN A 2 8.21 4.26 15.42
C GLN A 2 7.03 3.32 15.14
N ARG A 3 6.03 3.79 14.40
CA ARG A 3 4.96 2.92 13.89
C ARG A 3 5.53 2.19 12.68
N PHE A 4 5.92 0.95 12.88
CA PHE A 4 6.21 0.00 11.80
C PHE A 4 4.92 -0.22 11.02
N LEU A 5 4.87 0.32 9.81
CA LEU A 5 3.88 -0.04 8.81
C LEU A 5 4.34 -1.36 8.19
N LEU A 6 3.91 -2.46 8.80
CA LEU A 6 4.03 -3.78 8.20
C LEU A 6 3.15 -3.81 6.95
N ALA A 7 3.78 -3.83 5.78
CA ALA A 7 3.13 -4.39 4.61
C ALA A 7 2.78 -5.84 4.99
N VAL A 8 1.47 -6.16 5.04
CA VAL A 8 0.98 -7.50 5.38
C VAL A 8 1.37 -8.45 4.25
N LEU A 9 2.61 -8.94 4.29
CA LEU A 9 3.08 -10.05 3.48
C LEU A 9 2.75 -11.32 4.27
N LEU A 10 1.57 -11.89 3.98
CA LEU A 10 1.02 -13.03 4.65
C LEU A 10 1.75 -14.31 4.26
N PHE A 11 2.11 -15.07 5.26
CA PHE A 11 2.74 -16.39 5.14
C PHE A 11 1.72 -17.51 5.03
N LEU A 12 1.95 -18.43 4.12
CA LEU A 12 1.59 -19.84 4.29
C LEU A 12 2.80 -20.53 4.90
N GLY A 13 2.90 -20.53 6.22
CA GLY A 13 3.83 -21.36 6.96
C GLY A 13 3.30 -22.79 7.00
N LEU A 14 3.57 -23.59 5.96
CA LEU A 14 3.47 -25.04 6.06
C LEU A 14 4.61 -25.49 6.96
N GLY A 15 4.29 -25.82 8.20
CA GLY A 15 5.25 -26.36 9.16
C GLY A 15 6.00 -27.55 8.58
N VAL A 16 7.32 -27.41 8.45
CA VAL A 16 8.21 -28.52 8.15
C VAL A 16 8.31 -29.37 9.40
N GLY A 17 7.38 -30.31 9.57
CA GLY A 17 7.56 -31.43 10.48
C GLY A 17 8.64 -32.31 9.90
N ALA A 18 9.81 -32.37 10.55
CA ALA A 18 10.79 -33.42 10.31
C ALA A 18 10.13 -34.77 10.59
N HIS A 19 9.85 -35.55 9.55
CA HIS A 19 9.32 -36.91 9.69
C HIS A 19 10.43 -37.83 10.23
N ALA A 20 10.47 -37.98 11.55
CA ALA A 20 11.02 -39.18 12.14
C ALA A 20 9.97 -40.29 11.98
N ALA A 21 10.34 -41.36 11.31
CA ALA A 21 9.50 -42.54 11.14
C ALA A 21 9.09 -43.15 12.50
N GLY A 22 7.78 -43.18 12.76
CA GLY A 22 7.18 -43.92 13.87
C GLY A 22 6.51 -43.08 14.92
N GLN A 23 5.27 -42.61 14.66
CA GLN A 23 4.22 -42.45 15.68
C GLN A 23 2.86 -42.08 15.05
N PRO A 24 1.85 -42.98 15.00
CA PRO A 24 0.49 -42.61 14.58
C PRO A 24 -0.25 -41.68 15.57
N ALA A 25 0.28 -41.51 16.78
CA ALA A 25 -0.34 -40.71 17.83
C ALA A 25 -0.14 -39.19 17.66
N GLN A 26 0.93 -38.71 17.00
CA GLN A 26 1.20 -37.29 16.83
C GLN A 26 0.27 -36.64 15.81
N GLY A 27 0.02 -37.28 14.68
CA GLY A 27 -0.87 -36.71 13.63
C GLY A 27 -2.33 -36.57 14.09
N GLN A 28 -2.84 -37.49 14.95
CA GLN A 28 -4.19 -37.38 15.51
C GLN A 28 -4.28 -36.27 16.57
N GLN A 29 -3.23 -36.04 17.33
CA GLN A 29 -3.20 -34.97 18.34
C GLN A 29 -3.07 -33.56 17.68
N GLU A 30 -2.30 -33.42 16.59
CA GLU A 30 -2.21 -32.21 15.80
C GLU A 30 -3.53 -31.88 15.09
N GLN A 31 -4.22 -32.85 14.51
CA GLN A 31 -5.56 -32.67 13.93
C GLN A 31 -6.59 -32.24 14.97
N GLN A 32 -6.58 -32.87 16.14
CA GLN A 32 -7.52 -32.56 17.22
C GLN A 32 -7.28 -31.14 17.78
N THR A 33 -6.03 -30.65 17.83
CA THR A 33 -5.71 -29.29 18.22
C THR A 33 -6.11 -28.27 17.14
N ALA A 34 -5.95 -28.59 15.85
CA ALA A 34 -6.39 -27.75 14.75
C ALA A 34 -7.91 -27.59 14.68
N GLU A 35 -8.67 -28.69 14.86
CA GLU A 35 -10.13 -28.66 14.92
C GLU A 35 -10.65 -27.87 16.12
N GLN A 36 -10.06 -28.03 17.31
CA GLN A 36 -10.40 -27.24 18.49
C GLN A 36 -10.12 -25.75 18.28
N PHE A 37 -9.00 -25.41 17.67
CA PHE A 37 -8.68 -24.03 17.34
C PHE A 37 -9.72 -23.44 16.38
N LEU A 38 -10.05 -24.11 15.27
CA LEU A 38 -11.05 -23.64 14.32
C LEU A 38 -12.45 -23.53 14.94
N ALA A 39 -12.84 -24.47 15.82
CA ALA A 39 -14.11 -24.41 16.56
C ALA A 39 -14.18 -23.24 17.53
N SER A 40 -13.03 -22.71 17.96
CA SER A 40 -12.96 -21.52 18.83
C SER A 40 -13.08 -20.17 18.07
N LEU A 41 -13.06 -20.18 16.73
CA LEU A 41 -13.21 -19.00 15.89
C LEU A 41 -14.71 -18.79 15.55
N ASN A 42 -15.14 -17.53 15.55
CA ASN A 42 -16.53 -17.17 15.23
C ASN A 42 -16.69 -16.88 13.74
N PHE A 43 -17.00 -17.90 12.95
CA PHE A 43 -17.28 -17.75 11.51
C PHE A 43 -18.69 -17.22 11.28
N GLN A 44 -18.79 -16.00 10.79
CA GLN A 44 -20.04 -15.30 10.50
C GLN A 44 -20.48 -15.54 9.05
N LYS A 45 -21.80 -15.46 8.80
CA LYS A 45 -22.45 -15.67 7.49
C LYS A 45 -23.45 -14.53 7.19
N GLY A 46 -23.84 -14.43 5.94
CA GLY A 46 -24.86 -13.48 5.49
C GLY A 46 -24.35 -12.06 5.39
N LYS A 47 -25.13 -11.08 5.81
CA LYS A 47 -24.77 -9.67 5.68
C LYS A 47 -23.88 -9.22 6.82
N ILE A 48 -22.68 -8.76 6.47
CA ILE A 48 -21.68 -8.21 7.39
C ILE A 48 -21.48 -6.73 7.08
N THR A 49 -21.51 -5.90 8.11
CA THR A 49 -21.02 -4.52 8.01
C THR A 49 -19.59 -4.48 8.53
N LEU A 50 -18.65 -4.07 7.69
CA LEU A 50 -17.26 -3.96 8.10
C LEU A 50 -17.06 -2.89 9.18
N PRO A 51 -16.03 -3.02 10.05
CA PRO A 51 -15.72 -2.02 11.06
C PRO A 51 -15.64 -0.60 10.48
N GLY A 52 -16.22 0.36 11.20
CA GLY A 52 -16.33 1.74 10.72
C GLY A 52 -17.47 2.00 9.72
N GLY A 53 -18.23 0.99 9.33
CA GLY A 53 -19.40 1.13 8.45
C GLY A 53 -19.08 1.54 7.01
N ILE A 54 -17.82 1.45 6.59
CA ILE A 54 -17.37 1.91 5.26
C ILE A 54 -17.86 1.04 4.10
N ALA A 55 -18.02 -0.25 4.34
CA ALA A 55 -18.44 -1.23 3.34
C ALA A 55 -19.28 -2.35 3.98
N THR A 56 -20.03 -3.05 3.15
CA THR A 56 -20.80 -4.24 3.52
C THR A 56 -20.39 -5.42 2.65
N LEU A 57 -20.47 -6.62 3.24
CA LEU A 57 -20.33 -7.89 2.54
C LEU A 57 -21.71 -8.59 2.58
N GLU A 58 -22.20 -9.00 1.43
CA GLU A 58 -23.42 -9.83 1.32
C GLU A 58 -22.98 -11.26 0.95
N LEU A 59 -22.44 -11.97 1.96
CA LEU A 59 -21.79 -13.27 1.76
C LEU A 59 -22.76 -14.33 1.22
N PRO A 60 -22.46 -14.91 0.05
CA PRO A 60 -23.15 -16.11 -0.40
C PRO A 60 -22.76 -17.33 0.48
N PRO A 61 -23.51 -18.44 0.41
CA PRO A 61 -23.23 -19.63 1.24
C PRO A 61 -21.82 -20.21 1.10
N ALA A 62 -21.16 -19.95 -0.02
CA ALA A 62 -19.79 -20.42 -0.30
C ALA A 62 -18.69 -19.74 0.55
N PHE A 63 -19.03 -18.65 1.23
CA PHE A 63 -18.06 -17.87 2.02
C PHE A 63 -18.53 -17.62 3.46
N ARG A 64 -17.54 -17.45 4.33
CA ARG A 64 -17.70 -17.06 5.73
C ARG A 64 -16.76 -15.90 6.03
N TYR A 65 -17.04 -15.18 7.09
CA TYR A 65 -16.24 -14.04 7.54
C TYR A 65 -15.76 -14.22 8.97
N LEU A 66 -14.53 -13.82 9.23
CA LEU A 66 -13.94 -13.67 10.55
C LEU A 66 -13.78 -12.19 10.86
N ALA A 67 -14.28 -11.78 12.03
CA ALA A 67 -14.08 -10.42 12.54
C ALA A 67 -12.60 -10.17 12.87
N PRO A 68 -12.14 -8.91 13.04
CA PRO A 68 -10.73 -8.58 13.23
C PRO A 68 -10.00 -9.39 14.29
N ALA A 69 -10.64 -9.63 15.44
CA ALA A 69 -10.01 -10.38 16.54
C ALA A 69 -9.73 -11.85 16.17
N ASP A 70 -10.70 -12.53 15.54
CA ASP A 70 -10.53 -13.92 15.09
C ASP A 70 -9.62 -14.00 13.86
N THR A 71 -9.63 -12.98 13.01
CA THR A 71 -8.68 -12.85 11.91
C THR A 71 -7.24 -12.79 12.43
N ALA A 72 -6.96 -11.95 13.43
CA ALA A 72 -5.64 -11.87 14.05
C ALA A 72 -5.20 -13.24 14.61
N ARG A 73 -6.11 -13.94 15.31
CA ARG A 73 -5.82 -15.30 15.82
C ARG A 73 -5.49 -16.29 14.70
N LEU A 74 -6.26 -16.29 13.62
CA LEU A 74 -5.99 -17.18 12.48
C LEU A 74 -4.66 -16.84 11.80
N LEU A 75 -4.37 -15.56 11.59
CA LEU A 75 -3.13 -15.11 10.97
C LEU A 75 -1.90 -15.45 11.83
N GLU A 76 -1.96 -15.16 13.12
CA GLU A 76 -0.82 -15.33 14.04
C GLU A 76 -0.62 -16.79 14.48
N GLN A 77 -1.68 -17.42 14.99
CA GLN A 77 -1.59 -18.76 15.57
C GLN A 77 -1.79 -19.87 14.53
N GLY A 78 -2.65 -19.63 13.54
CA GLY A 78 -2.94 -20.62 12.49
C GLY A 78 -1.92 -20.60 11.35
N TRP A 79 -1.56 -19.40 10.88
CA TRP A 79 -0.68 -19.22 9.71
C TRP A 79 0.74 -18.76 10.07
N GLY A 80 1.06 -18.52 11.34
CA GLY A 80 2.40 -18.16 11.81
C GLY A 80 2.86 -16.77 11.37
N ASN A 81 1.94 -15.85 11.12
CA ASN A 81 2.29 -14.48 10.74
C ASN A 81 2.77 -13.67 11.95
N PRO A 82 3.60 -12.62 11.74
CA PRO A 82 3.92 -11.64 12.77
C PRO A 82 2.65 -11.00 13.34
N PRO A 83 2.63 -10.69 14.65
CA PRO A 83 1.49 -10.07 15.30
C PRO A 83 1.32 -8.60 14.88
N GLY A 84 0.10 -8.09 15.09
CA GLY A 84 -0.18 -6.65 14.98
C GLY A 84 -0.73 -6.20 13.63
N ALA A 85 -1.12 -7.10 12.73
CA ALA A 85 -1.81 -6.73 11.49
C ALA A 85 -3.19 -6.13 11.80
N ALA A 86 -3.37 -4.83 11.51
CA ALA A 86 -4.67 -4.18 11.63
C ALA A 86 -5.54 -4.54 10.42
N THR A 87 -6.58 -5.38 10.63
CA THR A 87 -7.48 -5.81 9.56
C THR A 87 -8.91 -5.36 9.86
N LEU A 88 -9.73 -5.31 8.80
CA LEU A 88 -11.18 -5.21 8.93
C LEU A 88 -11.85 -6.59 8.99
N GLY A 89 -11.07 -7.65 8.96
CA GLY A 89 -11.52 -9.03 9.01
C GLY A 89 -10.97 -9.87 7.85
N MET A 90 -11.48 -11.09 7.72
CA MET A 90 -11.07 -12.05 6.69
C MET A 90 -12.25 -12.80 6.12
N ILE A 91 -12.30 -12.95 4.81
CA ILE A 91 -13.26 -13.80 4.11
C ILE A 91 -12.56 -15.13 3.82
N VAL A 92 -13.21 -16.25 4.14
CA VAL A 92 -12.69 -17.59 3.87
C VAL A 92 -13.76 -18.44 3.17
N PRO A 93 -13.37 -19.42 2.32
CA PRO A 93 -14.31 -20.39 1.79
C PRO A 93 -15.04 -21.15 2.91
N ALA A 94 -16.31 -21.50 2.68
CA ALA A 94 -17.11 -22.18 3.69
C ALA A 94 -16.72 -23.67 3.84
N GLU A 95 -16.36 -24.30 2.73
CA GLU A 95 -16.15 -25.75 2.64
C GLU A 95 -14.67 -26.17 2.76
N VAL A 96 -13.73 -25.18 2.75
CA VAL A 96 -12.30 -25.45 2.85
C VAL A 96 -11.80 -24.98 4.22
N SER A 97 -11.08 -25.86 4.92
CA SER A 97 -10.44 -25.46 6.17
C SER A 97 -9.29 -24.46 5.89
N PRO A 98 -9.26 -23.30 6.54
CA PRO A 98 -8.16 -22.36 6.36
C PRO A 98 -6.80 -22.89 6.85
N LEU A 99 -6.78 -24.02 7.57
CA LEU A 99 -5.57 -24.69 8.04
C LEU A 99 -5.18 -25.91 7.18
N SER A 100 -5.94 -26.26 6.14
CA SER A 100 -5.57 -27.33 5.21
C SER A 100 -4.55 -26.86 4.17
N GLU A 101 -3.96 -27.79 3.43
CA GLU A 101 -3.04 -27.46 2.32
C GLU A 101 -3.72 -26.67 1.20
N GLU A 102 -5.03 -26.87 0.99
CA GLU A 102 -5.84 -26.08 0.07
C GLU A 102 -6.46 -24.85 0.75
N GLY A 103 -6.13 -24.58 2.01
CA GLY A 103 -6.64 -23.45 2.78
C GLY A 103 -6.20 -22.13 2.17
N TRP A 104 -7.15 -21.19 2.04
CA TRP A 104 -6.88 -19.84 1.61
C TRP A 104 -7.89 -18.86 2.22
N GLY A 105 -7.60 -17.58 2.10
CA GLY A 105 -8.54 -16.57 2.57
C GLY A 105 -8.16 -15.17 2.09
N VAL A 106 -9.12 -14.27 2.17
CA VAL A 106 -9.02 -12.88 1.73
C VAL A 106 -8.94 -11.97 2.95
N VAL A 107 -7.77 -11.45 3.23
CA VAL A 107 -7.58 -10.42 4.27
C VAL A 107 -8.14 -9.11 3.75
N VAL A 108 -8.99 -8.49 4.57
CA VAL A 108 -9.64 -7.21 4.25
C VAL A 108 -9.01 -6.12 5.11
N THR A 109 -8.49 -5.07 4.47
CA THR A 109 -8.00 -3.86 5.15
C THR A 109 -8.54 -2.61 4.46
N TYR A 110 -8.32 -1.44 5.06
CA TYR A 110 -8.71 -0.16 4.48
C TYR A 110 -7.62 0.89 4.69
N ASP A 111 -7.14 1.44 3.59
CA ASP A 111 -6.14 2.50 3.59
C ASP A 111 -6.85 3.86 3.47
N LYS A 112 -7.00 4.57 4.61
CA LYS A 112 -7.68 5.88 4.68
C LYS A 112 -6.69 7.01 4.39
N ASP A 113 -6.16 7.05 3.17
CA ASP A 113 -5.16 8.05 2.76
C ASP A 113 -5.74 9.26 2.01
N GLY A 114 -7.01 9.19 1.66
CA GLY A 114 -7.73 10.13 0.83
C GLY A 114 -8.19 9.52 -0.49
N HIS A 115 -8.86 10.32 -1.31
CA HIS A 115 -9.33 9.92 -2.64
C HIS A 115 -8.16 9.71 -3.60
N VAL A 116 -7.99 8.49 -4.08
CA VAL A 116 -6.92 8.15 -5.03
C VAL A 116 -7.40 8.47 -6.44
N LYS A 117 -6.70 9.38 -7.12
CA LYS A 117 -6.95 9.67 -8.54
C LYS A 117 -6.43 8.53 -9.40
N ASP A 118 -7.09 8.28 -10.51
CA ASP A 118 -6.76 7.20 -11.45
C ASP A 118 -6.22 7.71 -12.80
N ASP A 119 -5.78 8.98 -12.84
CA ASP A 119 -5.27 9.64 -14.04
C ASP A 119 -4.00 8.97 -14.59
N ASP A 120 -3.20 8.31 -13.73
CA ASP A 120 -1.93 7.65 -14.08
C ASP A 120 -2.09 6.20 -14.55
N ALA A 121 -3.28 5.62 -14.48
CA ALA A 121 -3.51 4.19 -14.68
C ALA A 121 -3.03 3.63 -16.03
N ASP A 122 -3.10 4.44 -17.10
CA ASP A 122 -2.71 4.02 -18.46
C ASP A 122 -1.21 4.21 -18.75
N SER A 123 -0.46 4.86 -17.85
CA SER A 123 0.94 5.23 -18.07
C SER A 123 1.94 4.43 -17.23
N ILE A 124 1.47 3.40 -16.51
CA ILE A 124 2.29 2.64 -15.57
C ILE A 124 3.15 1.60 -16.30
N ASP A 125 4.48 1.66 -16.09
CA ASP A 125 5.38 0.58 -16.48
C ASP A 125 5.41 -0.51 -15.40
N TYR A 126 4.63 -1.56 -15.61
CA TYR A 126 4.54 -2.68 -14.67
C TYR A 126 5.80 -3.55 -14.61
N ALA A 127 6.74 -3.44 -15.57
CA ALA A 127 8.01 -4.16 -15.51
C ALA A 127 8.99 -3.42 -14.59
N GLU A 128 9.09 -2.09 -14.70
CA GLU A 128 9.88 -1.26 -13.78
C GLU A 128 9.33 -1.39 -12.36
N LEU A 129 8.00 -1.29 -12.20
CA LEU A 129 7.34 -1.42 -10.90
C LEU A 129 7.60 -2.77 -10.23
N LEU A 130 7.66 -3.87 -11.00
CA LEU A 130 8.03 -5.19 -10.48
C LEU A 130 9.42 -5.19 -9.89
N GLN A 131 10.40 -4.59 -10.56
CA GLN A 131 11.78 -4.50 -10.09
C GLN A 131 11.86 -3.69 -8.79
N GLU A 132 11.17 -2.55 -8.71
CA GLU A 132 11.12 -1.74 -7.48
C GLU A 132 10.54 -2.53 -6.29
N ILE A 133 9.49 -3.32 -6.51
CA ILE A 133 8.92 -4.16 -5.45
C ILE A 133 9.89 -5.30 -5.06
N GLN A 134 10.59 -5.90 -6.02
CA GLN A 134 11.59 -6.93 -5.74
C GLN A 134 12.73 -6.40 -4.88
N GLU A 135 13.23 -5.19 -5.17
CA GLU A 135 14.26 -4.51 -4.37
C GLU A 135 13.76 -4.21 -2.95
N SER A 136 12.52 -3.70 -2.81
CA SER A 136 11.91 -3.42 -1.50
C SER A 136 11.81 -4.68 -0.64
N ILE A 137 11.36 -5.81 -1.19
CA ILE A 137 11.26 -7.09 -0.49
C ILE A 137 12.65 -7.60 -0.07
N ALA A 138 13.66 -7.40 -0.92
CA ALA A 138 15.04 -7.79 -0.58
C ALA A 138 15.57 -7.00 0.62
N ASP A 139 15.24 -5.72 0.75
CA ASP A 139 15.61 -4.90 1.90
C ASP A 139 14.82 -5.28 3.17
N GLU A 140 13.52 -5.58 3.03
CA GLU A 140 12.68 -6.05 4.14
C GLU A 140 13.15 -7.40 4.72
N ASN A 141 13.78 -8.26 3.92
CA ASN A 141 14.30 -9.55 4.34
C ASN A 141 15.37 -9.45 5.44
N LYS A 142 16.05 -8.31 5.58
CA LYS A 142 17.02 -8.08 6.67
C LYS A 142 16.27 -8.06 8.02
N ALA A 143 15.22 -7.22 8.13
CA ALA A 143 14.40 -7.14 9.32
C ALA A 143 13.69 -8.47 9.62
N ARG A 144 13.19 -9.15 8.58
CA ARG A 144 12.54 -10.46 8.73
C ARG A 144 13.47 -11.50 9.37
N LYS A 145 14.71 -11.59 8.90
CA LYS A 145 15.71 -12.52 9.46
C LYS A 145 16.10 -12.18 10.89
N GLU A 146 16.23 -10.88 11.22
CA GLU A 146 16.49 -10.42 12.59
C GLU A 146 15.37 -10.80 13.55
N GLU A 147 14.11 -10.80 13.07
CA GLU A 147 12.93 -11.20 13.83
C GLU A 147 12.66 -12.72 13.81
N GLY A 148 13.51 -13.53 13.15
CA GLY A 148 13.40 -14.99 13.08
C GLY A 148 12.42 -15.52 12.03
N TYR A 149 11.98 -14.67 11.08
CA TYR A 149 11.11 -15.10 9.97
C TYR A 149 11.93 -15.48 8.73
N PRO A 150 11.49 -16.48 7.93
CA PRO A 150 12.14 -16.86 6.70
C PRO A 150 12.10 -15.72 5.66
N ALA A 151 13.12 -15.64 4.83
CA ALA A 151 13.18 -14.67 3.74
C ALA A 151 12.13 -14.96 2.67
N MET A 152 11.70 -13.91 1.97
CA MET A 152 10.76 -13.97 0.86
C MET A 152 11.37 -13.41 -0.41
N THR A 153 10.97 -13.95 -1.55
CA THR A 153 11.36 -13.45 -2.86
C THR A 153 10.12 -13.26 -3.71
N LEU A 154 9.92 -12.08 -4.28
CA LEU A 154 8.94 -11.87 -5.33
C LEU A 154 9.50 -12.46 -6.63
N VAL A 155 8.92 -13.56 -7.09
CA VAL A 155 9.34 -14.26 -8.32
C VAL A 155 8.88 -13.43 -9.54
N GLY A 156 7.63 -12.96 -9.53
CA GLY A 156 7.07 -12.17 -10.60
C GLY A 156 5.56 -11.96 -10.44
N TRP A 157 4.96 -11.44 -11.48
CA TRP A 157 3.51 -11.39 -11.60
C TRP A 157 2.96 -12.77 -11.95
N ALA A 158 2.14 -13.37 -11.06
CA ALA A 158 1.29 -14.51 -11.42
C ALA A 158 0.13 -14.05 -12.32
N GLU A 159 -0.35 -12.81 -12.11
CA GLU A 159 -1.24 -12.08 -13.00
C GLU A 159 -0.81 -10.61 -13.05
N LYS A 160 -0.60 -10.09 -14.26
CA LYS A 160 -0.17 -8.68 -14.43
C LYS A 160 -1.23 -7.72 -13.93
N PRO A 161 -0.83 -6.59 -13.34
CA PRO A 161 -1.78 -5.59 -12.91
C PRO A 161 -2.62 -5.06 -14.06
N HIS A 162 -3.91 -4.87 -13.80
CA HIS A 162 -4.83 -4.16 -14.70
C HIS A 162 -5.85 -3.36 -13.89
N TYR A 163 -6.27 -2.22 -14.43
CA TYR A 163 -7.22 -1.31 -13.80
C TYR A 163 -8.54 -1.24 -14.60
N ASP A 164 -9.65 -1.52 -13.93
CA ASP A 164 -11.00 -1.32 -14.45
C ASP A 164 -11.48 0.09 -14.07
N LYS A 165 -11.45 1.01 -15.04
CA LYS A 165 -11.89 2.41 -14.88
C LYS A 165 -13.38 2.56 -14.61
N ILE A 166 -14.21 1.60 -15.01
CA ILE A 166 -15.67 1.69 -14.82
C ILE A 166 -16.02 1.32 -13.38
N GLN A 167 -15.36 0.28 -12.86
CA GLN A 167 -15.61 -0.20 -11.51
C GLN A 167 -14.69 0.43 -10.46
N HIS A 168 -13.69 1.20 -10.86
CA HIS A 168 -12.62 1.75 -10.02
C HIS A 168 -11.93 0.66 -9.18
N LYS A 169 -11.54 -0.43 -9.86
CA LYS A 169 -10.90 -1.59 -9.26
C LYS A 169 -9.59 -1.91 -9.96
N LEU A 170 -8.58 -2.19 -9.17
CA LEU A 170 -7.25 -2.59 -9.64
C LEU A 170 -6.99 -4.02 -9.19
N TYR A 171 -6.53 -4.87 -10.11
CA TYR A 171 -6.31 -6.30 -9.92
C TYR A 171 -4.89 -6.69 -10.27
N TRP A 172 -4.26 -7.56 -9.48
CA TRP A 172 -3.00 -8.23 -9.82
C TRP A 172 -2.75 -9.41 -8.91
N ALA A 173 -1.85 -10.31 -9.33
CA ALA A 173 -1.38 -11.38 -8.47
C ALA A 173 0.15 -11.47 -8.48
N LYS A 174 0.74 -11.69 -7.30
CA LYS A 174 2.17 -11.90 -7.08
C LYS A 174 2.45 -13.35 -6.79
N GLU A 175 3.51 -13.89 -7.43
CA GLU A 175 4.11 -15.16 -7.06
C GLU A 175 5.22 -14.91 -6.05
N LEU A 176 5.13 -15.53 -4.89
CA LEU A 176 6.06 -15.36 -3.78
C LEU A 176 6.72 -16.69 -3.43
N ARG A 177 8.04 -16.70 -3.32
CA ARG A 177 8.80 -17.83 -2.80
C ARG A 177 9.29 -17.53 -1.39
N THR A 178 8.92 -18.38 -0.46
CA THR A 178 9.40 -18.32 0.93
C THR A 178 10.54 -19.31 1.12
N GLU A 179 11.60 -18.92 1.81
CA GLU A 179 12.72 -19.78 2.12
C GLU A 179 12.25 -21.02 2.94
N GLY A 180 12.60 -22.21 2.47
CA GLY A 180 12.18 -23.49 3.08
C GLY A 180 10.78 -23.98 2.73
N ALA A 181 9.95 -23.19 2.03
CA ALA A 181 8.63 -23.65 1.61
C ALA A 181 8.72 -24.62 0.40
N LYS A 182 7.83 -25.61 0.37
CA LYS A 182 7.77 -26.63 -0.71
C LYS A 182 7.16 -26.10 -2.00
N ALA A 183 6.26 -25.12 -1.90
CA ALA A 183 5.55 -24.52 -3.02
C ALA A 183 5.60 -22.98 -2.92
N ASN A 184 5.50 -22.31 -4.06
CA ASN A 184 5.37 -20.87 -4.08
C ASN A 184 3.96 -20.44 -3.65
N GLY A 185 3.89 -19.32 -2.94
CA GLY A 185 2.65 -18.69 -2.52
C GLY A 185 2.10 -17.77 -3.59
N LEU A 186 0.81 -17.53 -3.51
CA LEU A 186 0.03 -16.59 -4.32
C LEU A 186 -0.51 -15.49 -3.43
N ASN A 187 -0.25 -14.23 -3.79
CA ASN A 187 -0.97 -13.07 -3.26
C ASN A 187 -1.79 -12.44 -4.38
N TYR A 188 -3.10 -12.74 -4.41
CA TYR A 188 -4.04 -12.12 -5.34
C TYR A 188 -4.64 -10.87 -4.72
N ASN A 189 -4.42 -9.74 -5.34
CA ASN A 189 -4.77 -8.44 -4.80
C ASN A 189 -5.86 -7.77 -5.60
N ILE A 190 -6.84 -7.22 -4.90
CA ILE A 190 -7.79 -6.26 -5.45
C ILE A 190 -7.77 -5.01 -4.60
N ARG A 191 -7.73 -3.85 -5.25
CA ARG A 191 -7.95 -2.54 -4.63
C ARG A 191 -9.25 -1.97 -5.16
N VAL A 192 -10.19 -1.71 -4.28
CA VAL A 192 -11.44 -1.03 -4.62
C VAL A 192 -11.32 0.41 -4.16
N LEU A 193 -11.31 1.35 -5.11
CA LEU A 193 -11.20 2.78 -4.79
C LEU A 193 -12.51 3.29 -4.20
N GLY A 194 -12.39 4.07 -3.14
CA GLY A 194 -13.51 4.70 -2.44
C GLY A 194 -13.36 6.21 -2.36
N ARG A 195 -14.29 6.85 -1.65
CA ARG A 195 -14.30 8.31 -1.46
C ARG A 195 -13.07 8.84 -0.74
N GLU A 196 -12.70 8.22 0.40
CA GLU A 196 -11.63 8.71 1.28
C GLU A 196 -10.46 7.71 1.43
N GLY A 197 -10.42 6.69 0.59
CA GLY A 197 -9.39 5.64 0.69
C GLY A 197 -9.68 4.43 -0.18
N VAL A 198 -8.95 3.36 0.09
CA VAL A 198 -8.94 2.16 -0.72
C VAL A 198 -9.26 0.94 0.14
N LEU A 199 -10.28 0.19 -0.24
CA LEU A 199 -10.54 -1.13 0.34
C LEU A 199 -9.60 -2.15 -0.31
N VAL A 200 -8.85 -2.84 0.52
CA VAL A 200 -7.84 -3.81 0.13
C VAL A 200 -8.40 -5.21 0.35
N LEU A 201 -8.44 -6.01 -0.69
CA LEU A 201 -8.81 -7.42 -0.65
C LEU A 201 -7.56 -8.21 -1.10
N ASN A 202 -6.90 -8.88 -0.16
CA ASN A 202 -5.68 -9.64 -0.43
C ASN A 202 -5.92 -11.13 -0.17
N ALA A 203 -6.11 -11.92 -1.23
CA ALA A 203 -6.19 -13.36 -1.11
C ALA A 203 -4.78 -13.96 -1.00
N VAL A 204 -4.62 -14.86 -0.02
CA VAL A 204 -3.41 -15.63 0.24
C VAL A 204 -3.71 -17.09 0.02
N ALA A 205 -2.97 -17.72 -0.89
CA ALA A 205 -3.19 -19.10 -1.34
C ALA A 205 -1.86 -19.73 -1.81
N SER A 206 -1.90 -20.98 -2.24
CA SER A 206 -0.82 -21.61 -3.02
C SER A 206 -0.89 -21.16 -4.48
N LEU A 207 0.26 -21.05 -5.15
CA LEU A 207 0.33 -20.66 -6.56
C LEU A 207 -0.52 -21.58 -7.47
N GLY A 208 -0.58 -22.87 -7.16
CA GLY A 208 -1.40 -23.83 -7.90
C GLY A 208 -2.90 -23.57 -7.87
N GLN A 209 -3.37 -22.68 -6.99
CA GLN A 209 -4.78 -22.29 -6.88
C GLN A 209 -5.12 -21.01 -7.66
N LEU A 210 -4.19 -20.48 -8.49
CA LEU A 210 -4.38 -19.19 -9.18
C LEU A 210 -5.72 -19.08 -9.92
N ASP A 211 -6.09 -20.09 -10.73
CA ASP A 211 -7.31 -20.02 -11.54
C ASP A 211 -8.58 -20.09 -10.69
N GLN A 212 -8.56 -20.91 -9.63
CA GLN A 212 -9.63 -20.97 -8.65
C GLN A 212 -9.79 -19.64 -7.93
N VAL A 213 -8.69 -19.14 -7.34
CA VAL A 213 -8.68 -17.88 -6.57
C VAL A 213 -9.10 -16.71 -7.45
N ARG A 214 -8.62 -16.64 -8.70
CA ARG A 214 -9.05 -15.61 -9.66
C ARG A 214 -10.58 -15.59 -9.81
N THR A 215 -11.17 -16.76 -10.03
CA THR A 215 -12.62 -16.90 -10.21
C THR A 215 -13.39 -16.50 -8.95
N GLU A 216 -12.94 -16.97 -7.80
CA GLU A 216 -13.59 -16.67 -6.52
C GLU A 216 -13.40 -15.21 -6.09
N MET A 217 -12.25 -14.59 -6.38
CA MET A 217 -12.02 -13.17 -6.11
C MET A 217 -12.91 -12.24 -6.96
N GLN A 218 -13.29 -12.66 -8.18
CA GLN A 218 -14.31 -11.94 -8.95
C GLN A 218 -15.65 -11.97 -8.21
N GLN A 219 -16.06 -13.12 -7.65
CA GLN A 219 -17.27 -13.19 -6.82
C GLN A 219 -17.15 -12.31 -5.57
N VAL A 220 -15.99 -12.33 -4.87
CA VAL A 220 -15.75 -11.47 -3.70
C VAL A 220 -16.02 -10.01 -4.01
N THR A 221 -15.65 -9.54 -5.20
CA THR A 221 -15.91 -8.15 -5.59
C THR A 221 -17.39 -7.85 -5.85
N THR A 222 -18.22 -8.83 -6.20
CA THR A 222 -19.65 -8.60 -6.45
C THR A 222 -20.46 -8.39 -5.16
N PHE A 223 -20.08 -9.09 -4.10
CA PHE A 223 -20.76 -8.97 -2.81
C PHE A 223 -20.08 -8.00 -1.82
N THR A 224 -18.96 -7.35 -2.22
CA THR A 224 -18.25 -6.35 -1.42
C THR A 224 -18.55 -4.96 -1.95
N ASN A 225 -19.27 -4.15 -1.18
CA ASN A 225 -19.75 -2.85 -1.63
C ASN A 225 -19.48 -1.75 -0.59
N PHE A 226 -18.98 -0.61 -1.02
CA PHE A 226 -18.98 0.60 -0.19
C PHE A 226 -20.40 1.01 0.18
N THR A 227 -20.59 1.46 1.41
CA THR A 227 -21.84 2.07 1.84
C THR A 227 -22.05 3.43 1.16
N ALA A 228 -23.29 3.91 1.15
CA ALA A 228 -23.60 5.23 0.61
C ALA A 228 -22.80 6.31 1.34
N GLY A 229 -22.22 7.24 0.60
CA GLY A 229 -21.34 8.29 1.10
C GLY A 229 -19.83 7.90 1.15
N ASN A 230 -19.50 6.61 0.90
CA ASN A 230 -18.10 6.12 0.89
C ASN A 230 -17.63 5.63 -0.49
N ARG A 231 -18.48 5.70 -1.52
CA ARG A 231 -18.19 5.25 -2.88
C ARG A 231 -17.21 6.20 -3.56
N TYR A 232 -16.51 5.74 -4.57
CA TYR A 232 -15.62 6.58 -5.38
C TYR A 232 -16.33 7.83 -5.93
N ALA A 233 -17.54 7.66 -6.47
CA ALA A 233 -18.36 8.74 -7.02
C ALA A 233 -18.92 9.72 -5.96
N ASP A 234 -18.85 9.39 -4.67
CA ASP A 234 -19.31 10.27 -3.59
C ASP A 234 -18.25 11.33 -3.20
N PHE A 235 -17.10 11.35 -3.89
CA PHE A 235 -16.00 12.31 -3.65
C PHE A 235 -16.45 13.74 -3.85
N ASN A 236 -16.05 14.61 -2.91
CA ASN A 236 -16.29 16.05 -2.97
C ASN A 236 -14.97 16.81 -2.90
N ALA A 237 -14.57 17.39 -4.03
CA ALA A 237 -13.29 18.11 -4.16
C ALA A 237 -13.16 19.34 -3.24
N GLN A 238 -14.25 19.84 -2.65
CA GLN A 238 -14.22 21.00 -1.75
C GLN A 238 -13.95 20.61 -0.29
N THR A 239 -14.26 19.37 0.10
CA THR A 239 -14.21 18.93 1.50
C THR A 239 -13.28 17.74 1.74
N ASP A 240 -13.08 16.90 0.73
CA ASP A 240 -12.40 15.64 0.89
C ASP A 240 -10.90 15.76 0.59
N LYS A 241 -10.11 14.97 1.30
CA LYS A 241 -8.67 14.89 1.06
C LYS A 241 -8.40 14.04 -0.18
N VAL A 242 -7.55 14.53 -1.09
CA VAL A 242 -6.99 13.74 -2.19
C VAL A 242 -5.74 13.02 -1.67
N ALA A 243 -5.56 11.77 -2.06
CA ALA A 243 -4.34 11.02 -1.77
C ALA A 243 -3.14 11.65 -2.50
N GLU A 244 -1.95 11.53 -1.89
CA GLU A 244 -0.70 12.08 -2.46
C GLU A 244 -0.07 11.17 -3.51
N TYR A 245 -0.78 10.11 -3.92
CA TYR A 245 -0.32 9.08 -4.85
C TYR A 245 -1.47 8.60 -5.74
N GLY A 246 -1.12 7.98 -6.87
CA GLY A 246 -2.04 7.38 -7.83
C GLY A 246 -2.01 5.84 -7.83
N ILE A 247 -2.46 5.25 -8.93
CA ILE A 247 -2.63 3.80 -9.10
C ILE A 247 -1.31 3.03 -8.98
N ALA A 248 -0.20 3.55 -9.55
CA ALA A 248 1.10 2.89 -9.47
C ALA A 248 1.53 2.57 -8.03
N ALA A 249 1.33 3.52 -7.12
CA ALA A 249 1.70 3.35 -5.73
C ALA A 249 0.85 2.29 -4.99
N LEU A 250 -0.41 2.07 -5.41
CA LEU A 250 -1.24 1.01 -4.85
C LEU A 250 -0.69 -0.39 -5.14
N VAL A 251 -0.11 -0.59 -6.33
CA VAL A 251 0.54 -1.86 -6.71
C VAL A 251 1.85 -2.05 -5.94
N ALA A 252 2.63 -0.98 -5.76
CA ALA A 252 3.88 -0.99 -5.02
C ALA A 252 3.74 -1.21 -3.51
N GLY A 253 2.53 -1.04 -2.96
CA GLY A 253 2.28 -1.18 -1.52
C GLY A 253 2.06 0.13 -0.76
N GLY A 254 1.63 1.19 -1.44
CA GLY A 254 1.15 2.45 -0.84
C GLY A 254 2.23 3.24 -0.10
N VAL A 255 2.42 2.99 1.18
CA VAL A 255 3.35 3.77 2.03
C VAL A 255 4.82 3.54 1.70
N ALA A 256 5.19 2.33 1.24
CA ALA A 256 6.55 2.04 0.80
C ALA A 256 6.92 2.87 -0.45
N ALA A 257 5.96 3.06 -1.37
CA ALA A 257 6.13 3.93 -2.53
C ALA A 257 6.31 5.41 -2.12
N LYS A 258 5.60 5.88 -1.07
CA LYS A 258 5.81 7.23 -0.52
C LYS A 258 7.25 7.41 -0.01
N LEU A 259 7.76 6.46 0.77
CA LEU A 259 9.12 6.54 1.31
C LEU A 259 10.18 6.47 0.20
N GLY A 260 9.99 5.60 -0.80
CA GLY A 260 10.86 5.49 -1.98
C GLY A 260 10.84 6.76 -2.84
N PHE A 261 9.67 7.33 -3.10
CA PHE A 261 9.53 8.58 -3.84
C PHE A 261 10.19 9.76 -3.11
N PHE A 262 9.93 9.94 -1.81
CA PHE A 262 10.57 10.98 -1.01
C PHE A 262 12.08 10.74 -0.85
N GLY A 263 12.52 9.49 -0.75
CA GLY A 263 13.94 9.13 -0.75
C GLY A 263 14.62 9.50 -2.07
N LYS A 264 14.03 9.16 -3.22
CA LYS A 264 14.52 9.56 -4.55
C LYS A 264 14.49 11.10 -4.72
N LEU A 265 13.43 11.77 -4.29
CA LEU A 265 13.32 13.23 -4.30
C LEU A 265 14.37 13.89 -3.40
N LEU A 266 14.60 13.37 -2.20
CA LEU A 266 15.63 13.88 -1.30
C LEU A 266 17.03 13.65 -1.86
N ALA A 267 17.31 12.48 -2.45
CA ALA A 267 18.55 12.19 -3.15
C ALA A 267 18.77 13.15 -4.33
N LEU A 268 17.74 13.43 -5.11
CA LEU A 268 17.74 14.42 -6.20
C LEU A 268 18.05 15.82 -5.66
N LEU A 269 17.37 16.26 -4.60
CA LEU A 269 17.62 17.56 -3.95
C LEU A 269 19.06 17.65 -3.41
N VAL A 270 19.60 16.58 -2.83
CA VAL A 270 20.99 16.52 -2.37
C VAL A 270 21.98 16.55 -3.55
N ALA A 271 21.71 15.80 -4.63
CA ALA A 271 22.53 15.81 -5.83
C ALA A 271 22.56 17.19 -6.51
N PHE A 272 21.43 17.86 -6.58
CA PHE A 272 21.27 19.16 -7.23
C PHE A 272 21.39 20.35 -6.27
N LYS A 273 21.77 20.14 -4.98
CA LYS A 273 21.87 21.23 -3.99
C LYS A 273 22.74 22.40 -4.46
N LYS A 274 23.83 22.13 -5.18
CA LYS A 274 24.70 23.20 -5.74
C LYS A 274 23.98 24.03 -6.79
N LEU A 275 23.19 23.40 -7.66
CA LEU A 275 22.40 24.10 -8.70
C LEU A 275 21.25 24.89 -8.09
N ILE A 276 20.60 24.35 -7.06
CA ILE A 276 19.53 25.05 -6.33
C ILE A 276 20.09 26.29 -5.62
N ILE A 277 21.25 26.18 -4.96
CA ILE A 277 21.93 27.31 -4.30
C ILE A 277 22.34 28.37 -5.33
N LEU A 278 22.92 27.95 -6.46
CA LEU A 278 23.29 28.85 -7.56
C LEU A 278 22.06 29.55 -8.16
N GLY A 279 20.98 28.84 -8.40
CA GLY A 279 19.70 29.37 -8.89
C GLY A 279 19.08 30.37 -7.91
N ALA A 280 19.06 30.07 -6.63
CA ALA A 280 18.57 30.97 -5.58
C ALA A 280 19.44 32.25 -5.47
N ALA A 281 20.78 32.12 -5.54
CA ALA A 281 21.68 33.26 -5.55
C ALA A 281 21.49 34.14 -6.80
N ALA A 282 21.30 33.54 -7.98
CA ALA A 282 21.00 34.27 -9.21
C ALA A 282 19.66 35.01 -9.12
N ALA A 283 18.61 34.36 -8.64
CA ALA A 283 17.28 34.97 -8.41
C ALA A 283 17.35 36.11 -7.39
N ALA A 284 18.04 35.94 -6.27
CA ALA A 284 18.24 36.98 -5.26
C ALA A 284 18.99 38.17 -5.82
N SER A 285 20.03 37.94 -6.67
CA SER A 285 20.77 39.04 -7.32
C SER A 285 19.92 39.82 -8.33
N LEU A 286 19.04 39.10 -9.06
CA LEU A 286 18.09 39.72 -10.00
C LEU A 286 17.04 40.58 -9.28
N LEU A 287 16.48 40.02 -8.20
CA LEU A 287 15.54 40.76 -7.33
C LEU A 287 16.19 41.98 -6.70
N TRP A 288 17.42 41.85 -6.19
CA TRP A 288 18.15 42.98 -5.64
C TRP A 288 18.42 44.06 -6.68
N LYS A 289 18.76 43.72 -7.94
CA LYS A 289 18.87 44.69 -9.02
C LYS A 289 17.54 45.43 -9.32
N LEU A 290 16.42 44.71 -9.28
CA LEU A 290 15.08 45.29 -9.52
C LEU A 290 14.64 46.22 -8.35
N PHE A 291 15.04 45.90 -7.12
CA PHE A 291 14.70 46.74 -5.95
C PHE A 291 15.73 47.79 -5.58
N ARG A 292 16.92 47.83 -6.25
CA ARG A 292 17.90 48.87 -6.06
C ARG A 292 17.43 50.10 -6.86
N ARG A 293 16.58 50.93 -6.22
CA ARG A 293 16.28 52.29 -6.72
C ARG A 293 17.60 53.03 -6.90
N GLU A 294 17.86 53.53 -8.11
CA GLU A 294 18.94 54.47 -8.37
C GLU A 294 18.79 55.66 -7.41
N LYS A 295 19.82 55.91 -6.62
CA LYS A 295 19.86 57.16 -5.84
C LYS A 295 19.88 58.29 -6.81
N PRO A 296 19.03 59.34 -6.65
CA PRO A 296 19.09 60.50 -7.54
C PRO A 296 20.49 61.14 -7.47
N VAL A 297 21.09 61.37 -8.62
CA VAL A 297 22.35 62.07 -8.76
C VAL A 297 22.16 63.46 -8.19
N PRO A 298 22.99 63.97 -7.24
CA PRO A 298 22.89 65.35 -6.77
C PRO A 298 23.08 66.32 -7.92
N ALA A 299 22.16 67.27 -8.10
CA ALA A 299 22.23 68.30 -9.13
C ALA A 299 23.52 69.09 -8.91
N ALA A 300 24.31 69.32 -9.98
CA ALA A 300 25.47 70.20 -9.98
C ALA A 300 25.06 71.61 -9.54
N PRO A 301 25.85 72.34 -8.70
CA PRO A 301 25.55 73.66 -8.29
C PRO A 301 25.57 74.63 -9.49
N ALA A 302 24.56 75.47 -9.63
CA ALA A 302 24.43 76.47 -10.64
C ALA A 302 25.63 77.47 -10.61
N PRO A 303 26.16 77.92 -11.75
CA PRO A 303 27.25 78.89 -11.79
C PRO A 303 26.81 80.24 -11.18
N ALA A 304 27.68 80.77 -10.32
CA ALA A 304 27.46 82.09 -9.70
C ALA A 304 27.48 83.20 -10.76
N VAL A 305 26.41 83.96 -10.81
CA VAL A 305 26.34 85.15 -11.61
C VAL A 305 27.11 86.27 -10.87
N SER A 306 28.26 86.69 -11.43
CA SER A 306 29.01 87.86 -10.94
C SER A 306 28.29 89.12 -11.42
N LEU A 307 27.77 89.92 -10.51
CA LEU A 307 27.31 91.27 -10.76
C LEU A 307 28.52 92.16 -10.91
N GLU A 308 28.81 92.55 -12.13
CA GLU A 308 29.77 93.59 -12.49
C GLU A 308 29.15 94.92 -12.14
N LYS A 309 29.81 95.69 -11.24
CA LYS A 309 29.46 97.08 -10.95
C LYS A 309 29.92 98.00 -12.03
N ASP A 310 29.00 98.69 -12.69
CA ASP A 310 29.28 99.83 -13.52
C ASP A 310 29.83 100.98 -12.69
N PRO A 311 30.94 101.62 -13.11
CA PRO A 311 31.38 102.84 -12.51
C PRO A 311 30.71 104.07 -13.17
N GLN A 312 30.36 105.02 -12.40
CA GLN A 312 29.77 106.28 -12.65
C GLN A 312 30.63 107.19 -13.57
N VAL A 313 29.94 107.94 -14.42
CA VAL A 313 29.99 109.44 -14.47
C VAL A 313 28.59 109.97 -14.73
#